data_47e9cff71dfa2ad0510539f4706fc7a9
#
_entry.id   47e9cff71dfa2ad0510539f4706fc7a9
#
_cell.length_a   1.000
_cell.length_b   1.000
_cell.length_c   1.000
_cell.angle_alpha   90.00
_cell.angle_beta   90.00
_cell.angle_gamma   90.00
#
_symmetry.space_group_name_H-M   'P 1'
#
loop_
_entity.id
_entity.type
_entity.pdbx_description
1 polymer ?
#
loop_
_entity_poly.entity_id
_entity_poly.type
_entity_poly.pdbx_seq_one_letter_code
_entity_poly.pdbx_strand_id
1 'polypeptide(L)'
;MIKFNNVDFTYQNAQNGAGVHNITLSIPQGQVVLLCGSSGCGKTTLTRMINGLIPHFYEGEMKGDVTVCGMLTADRDLYEIAPFVGSVFQNPKSQFYTVKTDTEIVFGCENVGMPKKQILSNFENTVKELNISTLL
;
A
#
# COMPACT_ATOMS: atom_id res chain seq x y z
N MET A 1 5.82 6.88 9.37
CA MET A 1 5.99 8.20 8.73
C MET A 1 6.18 7.99 7.23
N ILE A 2 5.47 8.79 6.40
CA ILE A 2 5.56 8.77 4.93
C ILE A 2 6.09 10.13 4.49
N LYS A 3 7.03 10.16 3.52
CA LYS A 3 7.52 11.41 2.94
C LYS A 3 7.61 11.30 1.43
N PHE A 4 7.23 12.36 0.76
CA PHE A 4 7.49 12.65 -0.63
C PHE A 4 8.44 13.85 -0.70
N ASN A 5 9.50 13.74 -1.46
CA ASN A 5 10.51 14.78 -1.60
C ASN A 5 10.68 15.15 -3.07
N ASN A 6 10.09 16.27 -3.49
CA ASN A 6 10.11 16.77 -4.88
C ASN A 6 9.81 15.68 -5.92
N VAL A 7 8.71 14.93 -5.71
CA VAL A 7 8.37 13.78 -6.54
C VAL A 7 7.64 14.24 -7.80
N ASP A 8 8.17 13.84 -8.94
CA ASP A 8 7.50 13.84 -10.25
C ASP A 8 7.37 12.40 -10.72
N PHE A 9 6.21 12.07 -11.29
CA PHE A 9 6.00 10.78 -11.95
C PHE A 9 5.10 10.94 -13.17
N THR A 10 5.54 10.40 -14.30
CA THR A 10 4.76 10.34 -15.53
C THR A 10 4.67 8.88 -15.99
N TYR A 11 3.46 8.36 -16.21
CA TYR A 11 3.26 7.00 -16.70
C TYR A 11 3.82 6.86 -18.12
N GLN A 12 4.51 5.76 -18.43
CA GLN A 12 5.20 5.50 -19.69
C GLN A 12 4.30 5.61 -20.93
N ASN A 13 3.05 5.10 -20.83
CA ASN A 13 2.10 5.07 -21.93
C ASN A 13 0.96 6.08 -21.77
N ALA A 14 1.14 7.12 -20.95
CA ALA A 14 0.11 8.09 -20.70
C ALA A 14 -0.09 9.04 -21.87
N GLN A 15 -1.31 9.12 -22.37
CA GLN A 15 -1.71 10.20 -23.24
C GLN A 15 -1.61 11.53 -22.46
N ASN A 16 -0.96 12.55 -23.06
CA ASN A 16 -0.80 13.88 -22.50
C ASN A 16 0.02 13.98 -21.19
N GLY A 17 0.97 13.06 -20.95
CA GLY A 17 1.87 13.14 -19.79
C GLY A 17 1.16 12.97 -18.44
N ALA A 18 0.11 12.16 -18.39
CA ALA A 18 -0.62 11.93 -17.13
C ALA A 18 0.31 11.39 -16.03
N GLY A 19 0.23 12.03 -14.88
CA GLY A 19 1.12 11.74 -13.75
C GLY A 19 0.86 12.65 -12.57
N VAL A 20 1.85 12.83 -11.73
CA VAL A 20 1.87 13.79 -10.63
C VAL A 20 3.19 14.56 -10.66
N HIS A 21 3.17 15.84 -10.31
CA HIS A 21 4.33 16.71 -10.45
C HIS A 21 4.52 17.56 -9.19
N ASN A 22 5.81 17.78 -8.85
CA ASN A 22 6.25 18.61 -7.75
C ASN A 22 5.57 18.29 -6.40
N ILE A 23 5.47 17.01 -6.08
CA ILE A 23 4.85 16.56 -4.83
C ILE A 23 5.88 16.59 -3.70
N THR A 24 5.65 17.44 -2.72
CA THR A 24 6.40 17.47 -1.46
C THR A 24 5.41 17.38 -0.32
N LEU A 25 5.44 16.27 0.41
CA LEU A 25 4.47 15.95 1.46
C LEU A 25 5.15 15.14 2.57
N SER A 26 4.79 15.44 3.81
CA SER A 26 5.21 14.65 4.98
C SER A 26 3.99 14.29 5.81
N ILE A 27 3.79 12.99 6.05
CA ILE A 27 2.73 12.44 6.89
C ILE A 27 3.39 11.80 8.10
N PRO A 28 3.35 12.44 9.28
CA PRO A 28 3.83 11.88 10.53
C PRO A 28 3.10 10.60 10.93
N GLN A 29 3.70 9.84 11.82
CA GLN A 29 3.07 8.66 12.40
C GLN A 29 1.82 9.05 13.22
N GLY A 30 0.79 8.20 13.20
CA GLY A 30 -0.44 8.37 13.97
C GLY A 30 -1.46 9.34 13.38
N GLN A 31 -1.22 9.87 12.17
CA GLN A 31 -2.16 10.75 11.49
C GLN A 31 -3.10 9.98 10.57
N VAL A 32 -4.35 10.47 10.49
CA VAL A 32 -5.32 10.10 9.46
C VAL A 32 -5.34 11.23 8.44
N VAL A 33 -5.07 10.89 7.17
CA VAL A 33 -5.02 11.86 6.06
C VAL A 33 -6.07 11.54 5.01
N LEU A 34 -6.87 12.52 4.65
CA LEU A 34 -7.84 12.43 3.58
C LEU A 34 -7.30 13.10 2.32
N LEU A 35 -7.17 12.32 1.23
CA LEU A 35 -6.83 12.83 -0.10
C LEU A 35 -8.09 13.16 -0.89
N CYS A 36 -8.37 14.45 -1.09
CA CYS A 36 -9.51 14.94 -1.85
C CYS A 36 -9.08 15.48 -3.21
N GLY A 37 -9.97 15.41 -4.18
CA GLY A 37 -9.78 15.98 -5.52
C GLY A 37 -10.64 15.29 -6.57
N SER A 38 -10.71 15.88 -7.77
CA SER A 38 -11.45 15.35 -8.92
C SER A 38 -10.93 13.97 -9.36
N SER A 39 -11.71 13.25 -10.16
CA SER A 39 -11.25 12.01 -10.80
C SER A 39 -10.03 12.30 -11.69
N GLY A 40 -9.02 11.43 -11.66
CA GLY A 40 -7.81 11.58 -12.46
C GLY A 40 -6.75 12.55 -11.91
N CYS A 41 -6.97 13.25 -10.79
CA CYS A 41 -6.00 14.21 -10.24
C CYS A 41 -4.77 13.60 -9.53
N GLY A 42 -4.52 12.30 -9.65
CA GLY A 42 -3.31 11.66 -9.14
C GLY A 42 -3.40 11.01 -7.75
N LYS A 43 -4.56 10.98 -7.07
CA LYS A 43 -4.71 10.35 -5.73
C LYS A 43 -4.23 8.90 -5.72
N THR A 44 -4.68 8.10 -6.66
CA THR A 44 -4.27 6.69 -6.80
C THR A 44 -2.77 6.55 -7.13
N THR A 45 -2.21 7.49 -7.85
CA THR A 45 -0.77 7.51 -8.15
C THR A 45 0.04 7.69 -6.87
N LEU A 46 -0.37 8.59 -5.98
CA LEU A 46 0.30 8.78 -4.68
C LEU A 46 0.21 7.53 -3.80
N THR A 47 -0.96 6.88 -3.73
CA THR A 47 -1.09 5.64 -2.94
C THR A 47 -0.27 4.49 -3.51
N ARG A 48 -0.15 4.40 -4.85
CA ARG A 48 0.73 3.41 -5.53
C ARG A 48 2.21 3.64 -5.26
N MET A 49 2.64 4.87 -5.05
CA MET A 49 4.02 5.17 -4.64
C MET A 49 4.28 4.75 -3.19
N ILE A 50 3.30 4.93 -2.31
CA ILE A 50 3.41 4.56 -0.89
C ILE A 50 3.56 3.05 -0.73
N ASN A 51 2.79 2.25 -1.48
CA ASN A 51 2.84 0.79 -1.37
C ASN A 51 3.86 0.13 -2.32
N GLY A 52 4.68 0.92 -3.01
CA GLY A 52 5.73 0.45 -3.91
C GLY A 52 5.27 -0.06 -5.27
N LEU A 53 3.98 -0.02 -5.59
CA LEU A 53 3.52 -0.39 -6.94
C LEU A 53 4.06 0.54 -8.03
N ILE A 54 4.43 1.75 -7.66
CA ILE A 54 5.27 2.65 -8.45
C ILE A 54 6.60 2.76 -7.72
N PRO A 55 7.73 2.49 -8.37
CA PRO A 55 7.93 2.22 -9.82
C PRO A 55 7.88 0.73 -10.21
N HIS A 56 7.71 -0.21 -9.29
CA HIS A 56 7.98 -1.64 -9.54
C HIS A 56 6.98 -2.35 -10.44
N PHE A 57 5.72 -1.93 -10.44
CA PHE A 57 4.66 -2.55 -11.26
C PHE A 57 4.13 -1.62 -12.35
N TYR A 58 4.02 -0.33 -12.03
CA TYR A 58 3.59 0.69 -12.99
C TYR A 58 4.82 1.43 -13.50
N GLU A 59 5.15 1.21 -14.77
CA GLU A 59 6.30 1.81 -15.43
C GLU A 59 6.06 3.29 -15.75
N GLY A 60 7.14 4.09 -15.63
CA GLY A 60 7.12 5.51 -15.92
C GLY A 60 8.43 6.20 -15.54
N GLU A 61 8.50 7.48 -15.83
CA GLU A 61 9.62 8.32 -15.40
C GLU A 61 9.33 8.88 -14.02
N MET A 62 10.19 8.54 -13.04
CA MET A 62 10.11 9.02 -11.66
C MET A 62 11.33 9.89 -11.33
N LYS A 63 11.09 11.02 -10.65
CA LYS A 63 12.12 11.87 -10.04
C LYS A 63 11.74 12.13 -8.59
N GLY A 64 12.74 12.45 -7.77
CA GLY A 64 12.54 12.62 -6.33
C GLY A 64 12.35 11.30 -5.61
N ASP A 65 12.04 11.37 -4.32
CA ASP A 65 12.08 10.22 -3.41
C ASP A 65 10.76 10.06 -2.65
N VAL A 66 10.31 8.80 -2.52
CA VAL A 66 9.22 8.42 -1.62
C VAL A 66 9.77 7.50 -0.55
N THR A 67 9.60 7.87 0.72
CA THR A 67 10.01 7.03 1.86
C THR A 67 8.83 6.65 2.72
N VAL A 68 8.81 5.39 3.13
CA VAL A 68 7.83 4.82 4.05
C VAL A 68 8.56 4.15 5.20
N CYS A 69 8.27 4.56 6.42
CA CYS A 69 8.96 4.06 7.62
C CYS A 69 10.49 4.14 7.53
N GLY A 70 11.01 5.15 6.82
CA GLY A 70 12.46 5.35 6.61
C GLY A 70 13.06 4.55 5.45
N MET A 71 12.28 3.71 4.78
CA MET A 71 12.71 2.96 3.59
C MET A 71 12.38 3.75 2.32
N LEU A 72 13.32 3.85 1.39
CA LEU A 72 13.10 4.39 0.06
C LEU A 72 12.34 3.34 -0.78
N THR A 73 11.12 3.65 -1.21
CA THR A 73 10.25 2.65 -1.88
C THR A 73 10.78 2.21 -3.24
N ALA A 74 11.53 3.06 -3.94
CA ALA A 74 12.12 2.72 -5.23
C ALA A 74 13.27 1.69 -5.13
N ASP A 75 13.94 1.59 -3.97
CA ASP A 75 15.10 0.72 -3.76
C ASP A 75 14.75 -0.59 -3.04
N ARG A 76 13.47 -0.84 -2.77
CA ARG A 76 12.99 -1.99 -2.01
C ARG A 76 12.01 -2.82 -2.81
N ASP A 77 12.15 -4.13 -2.76
CA ASP A 77 11.18 -5.02 -3.36
C ASP A 77 9.82 -4.94 -2.66
N LEU A 78 8.73 -5.24 -3.38
CA LEU A 78 7.36 -5.16 -2.85
C LEU A 78 7.16 -6.02 -1.59
N TYR A 79 7.80 -7.17 -1.49
CA TYR A 79 7.72 -8.03 -0.30
C TYR A 79 8.39 -7.42 0.94
N GLU A 80 9.34 -6.50 0.78
CA GLU A 80 9.97 -5.77 1.88
C GLU A 80 9.07 -4.62 2.37
N ILE A 81 8.28 -4.00 1.48
CA ILE A 81 7.37 -2.89 1.77
C ILE A 81 6.05 -3.41 2.39
N ALA A 82 5.55 -4.54 1.90
CA ALA A 82 4.26 -5.11 2.27
C ALA A 82 4.01 -5.27 3.79
N PRO A 83 4.99 -5.63 4.63
CA PRO A 83 4.80 -5.70 6.08
C PRO A 83 4.49 -4.36 6.75
N PHE A 84 4.79 -3.23 6.09
CA PHE A 84 4.65 -1.88 6.64
C PHE A 84 3.48 -1.11 6.04
N VAL A 85 2.92 -1.58 4.91
CA VAL A 85 1.87 -0.87 4.15
C VAL A 85 0.72 -1.80 3.81
N GLY A 86 -0.34 -1.76 4.60
CA GLY A 86 -1.60 -2.39 4.24
C GLY A 86 -2.33 -1.56 3.18
N SER A 87 -2.80 -2.19 2.11
CA SER A 87 -3.53 -1.53 1.02
C SER A 87 -4.91 -2.13 0.83
N VAL A 88 -5.93 -1.27 0.74
CA VAL A 88 -7.28 -1.66 0.32
C VAL A 88 -7.57 -0.97 -1.02
N PHE A 89 -7.77 -1.76 -2.07
CA PHE A 89 -8.04 -1.23 -3.41
C PHE A 89 -9.53 -0.89 -3.60
N GLN A 90 -9.80 -0.12 -4.64
CA GLN A 90 -11.17 0.31 -4.98
C GLN A 90 -12.13 -0.87 -5.23
N ASN A 91 -11.64 -1.99 -5.74
CA ASN A 91 -12.39 -3.24 -5.84
C ASN A 91 -11.82 -4.27 -4.87
N PRO A 92 -12.30 -4.36 -3.62
CA PRO A 92 -11.76 -5.27 -2.64
C PRO A 92 -11.98 -6.75 -3.01
N LYS A 93 -12.99 -7.08 -3.81
CA LYS A 93 -13.23 -8.47 -4.24
C LYS A 93 -12.08 -9.07 -5.05
N SER A 94 -11.34 -8.25 -5.79
CA SER A 94 -10.19 -8.70 -6.58
C SER A 94 -8.94 -8.97 -5.73
N GLN A 95 -8.97 -8.67 -4.43
CA GLN A 95 -7.86 -8.88 -3.50
C GLN A 95 -7.90 -10.24 -2.80
N PHE A 96 -9.05 -10.93 -2.83
CA PHE A 96 -9.19 -12.23 -2.19
C PHE A 96 -8.50 -13.33 -3.00
N TYR A 97 -7.61 -14.05 -2.36
CA TYR A 97 -6.88 -15.19 -2.91
C TYR A 97 -7.47 -16.52 -2.48
N THR A 98 -8.10 -16.57 -1.30
CA THR A 98 -8.64 -17.78 -0.71
C THR A 98 -10.17 -17.79 -0.71
N VAL A 99 -10.75 -18.98 -0.53
CA VAL A 99 -12.22 -19.17 -0.53
C VAL A 99 -12.82 -19.02 0.86
N LYS A 100 -11.98 -19.02 1.91
CA LYS A 100 -12.42 -18.97 3.31
C LYS A 100 -11.86 -17.71 3.98
N THR A 101 -12.68 -17.11 4.83
CA THR A 101 -12.32 -15.90 5.56
C THR A 101 -11.14 -16.12 6.51
N ASP A 102 -11.09 -17.26 7.20
CA ASP A 102 -10.01 -17.61 8.12
C ASP A 102 -8.66 -17.68 7.41
N THR A 103 -8.60 -18.38 6.29
CA THR A 103 -7.38 -18.49 5.48
C THR A 103 -6.98 -17.17 4.84
N GLU A 104 -7.92 -16.33 4.43
CA GLU A 104 -7.64 -15.02 3.88
C GLU A 104 -7.00 -14.06 4.90
N ILE A 105 -7.49 -14.08 6.15
CA ILE A 105 -6.95 -13.23 7.22
C ILE A 105 -5.48 -13.58 7.52
N VAL A 106 -5.12 -14.87 7.49
CA VAL A 106 -3.75 -15.30 7.80
C VAL A 106 -2.81 -15.31 6.59
N PHE A 107 -3.34 -15.23 5.38
CA PHE A 107 -2.59 -15.33 4.13
C PHE A 107 -1.36 -14.39 4.07
N GLY A 108 -1.53 -13.12 4.45
CA GLY A 108 -0.43 -12.16 4.49
C GLY A 108 0.67 -12.54 5.49
N CYS A 109 0.30 -13.07 6.65
CA CYS A 109 1.24 -13.52 7.67
C CYS A 109 2.02 -14.77 7.23
N GLU A 110 1.37 -15.69 6.50
CA GLU A 110 2.00 -16.88 5.95
C GLU A 110 3.00 -16.52 4.85
N ASN A 111 2.65 -15.58 3.97
CA ASN A 111 3.52 -15.12 2.88
C ASN A 111 4.84 -14.49 3.38
N VAL A 112 4.83 -13.83 4.53
CA VAL A 112 6.06 -13.28 5.13
C VAL A 112 6.78 -14.29 6.04
N GLY A 113 6.35 -15.55 6.08
CA GLY A 113 6.99 -16.61 6.87
C GLY A 113 6.87 -16.44 8.38
N MET A 114 5.79 -15.83 8.86
CA MET A 114 5.57 -15.59 10.29
C MET A 114 5.42 -16.92 11.05
N PRO A 115 5.97 -17.06 12.27
CA PRO A 115 5.79 -18.26 13.09
C PRO A 115 4.32 -18.54 13.41
N LYS A 116 3.90 -19.80 13.31
CA LYS A 116 2.50 -20.24 13.51
C LYS A 116 1.86 -19.68 14.79
N LYS A 117 2.59 -19.66 15.91
CA LYS A 117 2.08 -19.12 17.18
C LYS A 117 1.71 -17.65 17.07
N GLN A 118 2.50 -16.87 16.33
CA GLN A 118 2.26 -15.45 16.12
C GLN A 118 1.10 -15.22 15.14
N ILE A 119 0.99 -16.06 14.08
CA ILE A 119 -0.15 -16.03 13.15
C ILE A 119 -1.46 -16.24 13.91
N LEU A 120 -1.54 -17.25 14.78
CA LEU A 120 -2.74 -17.52 15.57
C LEU A 120 -3.10 -16.36 16.50
N SER A 121 -2.11 -15.79 17.19
CA SER A 121 -2.35 -14.63 18.06
C SER A 121 -2.84 -13.41 17.27
N ASN A 122 -2.24 -13.13 16.11
CA ASN A 122 -2.66 -12.02 15.25
C ASN A 122 -4.08 -12.26 14.70
N PHE A 123 -4.39 -13.49 14.30
CA PHE A 123 -5.72 -13.88 13.83
C PHE A 123 -6.79 -13.61 14.89
N GLU A 124 -6.60 -14.12 16.11
CA GLU A 124 -7.54 -13.93 17.23
C GLU A 124 -7.76 -12.43 17.54
N ASN A 125 -6.68 -11.65 17.58
CA ASN A 125 -6.75 -10.21 17.81
C ASN A 125 -7.52 -9.50 16.70
N THR A 126 -7.21 -9.78 15.44
CA THR A 126 -7.88 -9.18 14.27
C THR A 126 -9.36 -9.49 14.25
N VAL A 127 -9.74 -10.76 14.47
CA VAL A 127 -11.15 -11.20 14.53
C VAL A 127 -11.91 -10.45 15.61
N LYS A 128 -11.29 -10.28 16.77
CA LYS A 128 -11.88 -9.56 17.91
C LYS A 128 -12.00 -8.05 17.65
N GLU A 129 -10.94 -7.43 17.16
CA GLU A 129 -10.92 -5.97 16.88
C GLU A 129 -11.94 -5.58 15.80
N LEU A 130 -12.05 -6.39 14.74
CA LEU A 130 -13.00 -6.16 13.66
C LEU A 130 -14.41 -6.68 13.93
N ASN A 131 -14.61 -7.41 15.04
CA ASN A 131 -15.88 -8.02 15.43
C ASN A 131 -16.50 -8.91 14.32
N ILE A 132 -15.66 -9.75 13.69
CA ILE A 132 -16.03 -10.59 12.53
C ILE A 132 -16.12 -12.08 12.85
N SER A 133 -16.20 -12.47 14.11
CA SER A 133 -16.28 -13.88 14.54
C SER A 133 -17.44 -14.67 13.93
N THR A 134 -18.51 -14.00 13.53
CA THR A 134 -19.67 -14.63 12.87
C THR A 134 -19.46 -14.90 11.37
N LEU A 135 -18.37 -14.44 10.80
CA LEU A 135 -18.00 -14.61 9.37
C LEU A 135 -16.96 -15.72 9.15
N LEU A 136 -16.55 -16.42 10.19
CA LEU A 136 -15.55 -17.50 10.15
C LEU A 136 -16.18 -18.87 9.97
#